data_9cf6c396a435578670dae4a6bdee0395
#
_entry.id   9cf6c396a435578670dae4a6bdee0395
#
_cell.length_a   1.000
_cell.length_b   1.000
_cell.length_c   1.000
_cell.angle_alpha   90.00
_cell.angle_beta   90.00
_cell.angle_gamma   90.00
#
_symmetry.space_group_name_H-M   'P 1'
#
loop_
_entity.id
_entity.type
_entity.pdbx_description
1 polymer ?
#
loop_
_entity_poly.entity_id
_entity_poly.type
_entity_poly.pdbx_seq_one_letter_code
_entity_poly.pdbx_strand_id
1 'polypeptide(L)'
;LINKDRNRAFEIVKQVAESPVGLIATTDDDFVYNKGKFDNNWNNDFSVGVGTQHLIDFLVNNKDPRLLYFFQKNDYNSNVVQAYFDQKREMPDFVEKNVISEVKNGKKVFKEWGGPGEPWVRYYGLPVEIGAGQMDKYEDYFDPKGQLFVLYSAAGAKKSYYPCTYRNQEMVKGLLTYTYPDAPDVTPVQDTQQYGWYGLYFSAAETNFFLAEFTLLGATWNGQKSAQEYFTDGITASVKGYDYVAGQNHIPYYDSPYVNDPHDVSIKLQEEWLTELLKKEAYNLSGDKASDLEKVYIQEYLHYFNAPIDQYVNIMRSGVPMKNSSILPRKEFDEQLGDSYPIPRRFAVMEPLESDQLHDITIAAYKAQGYTCLLYTSPSPRDTERS
;
A
#
# COMPACT_ATOMS: atom_id res chain seq x y z
N LEU A 1 4.02 8.74 25.02
CA LEU A 1 4.90 8.73 26.19
C LEU A 1 6.26 9.33 25.84
N ILE A 2 6.91 8.95 24.74
CA ILE A 2 8.27 9.38 24.35
C ILE A 2 8.44 10.90 24.31
N ASN A 3 7.41 11.66 23.97
CA ASN A 3 7.45 13.12 23.92
C ASN A 3 7.13 13.79 25.28
N LYS A 4 6.55 13.06 26.22
CA LYS A 4 6.19 13.58 27.55
C LYS A 4 7.18 13.16 28.62
N ASP A 5 7.66 11.95 28.56
CA ASP A 5 8.61 11.35 29.50
C ASP A 5 9.48 10.32 28.77
N ARG A 6 10.55 10.83 28.18
CA ARG A 6 11.48 10.03 27.40
C ARG A 6 12.15 8.94 28.24
N ASN A 7 12.55 9.29 29.47
CA ASN A 7 13.23 8.34 30.33
C ASN A 7 12.32 7.16 30.68
N ARG A 8 11.07 7.46 31.01
CA ARG A 8 10.08 6.41 31.28
C ARG A 8 9.80 5.54 30.05
N ALA A 9 9.77 6.13 28.85
CA ALA A 9 9.63 5.37 27.62
C ALA A 9 10.81 4.42 27.41
N PHE A 10 12.04 4.88 27.64
CA PHE A 10 13.25 4.06 27.51
C PHE A 10 13.31 2.93 28.53
N GLU A 11 12.90 3.20 29.78
CA GLU A 11 12.79 2.16 30.80
C GLU A 11 11.83 1.05 30.40
N ILE A 12 10.65 1.41 29.86
CA ILE A 12 9.65 0.44 29.38
C ILE A 12 10.22 -0.38 28.23
N VAL A 13 10.82 0.25 27.23
CA VAL A 13 11.43 -0.46 26.10
C VAL A 13 12.51 -1.42 26.56
N LYS A 14 13.38 -0.97 27.50
CA LYS A 14 14.38 -1.83 28.10
C LYS A 14 13.77 -3.03 28.82
N GLN A 15 12.74 -2.83 29.64
CA GLN A 15 12.04 -3.93 30.32
C GLN A 15 11.44 -4.94 29.35
N VAL A 16 10.87 -4.46 28.24
CA VAL A 16 10.31 -5.32 27.18
C VAL A 16 11.41 -6.07 26.45
N ALA A 17 12.47 -5.36 26.03
CA ALA A 17 13.58 -5.96 25.28
C ALA A 17 14.40 -6.98 26.09
N GLU A 18 14.49 -6.80 27.40
CA GLU A 18 15.18 -7.70 28.33
C GLU A 18 14.23 -8.74 28.97
N SER A 19 12.99 -8.83 28.49
CA SER A 19 12.00 -9.75 29.07
C SER A 19 12.42 -11.21 28.93
N PRO A 20 12.37 -12.01 30.01
CA PRO A 20 12.72 -13.42 29.96
C PRO A 20 11.72 -14.28 29.16
N VAL A 21 10.51 -13.74 28.88
CA VAL A 21 9.53 -14.43 28.02
C VAL A 21 9.79 -14.23 26.53
N GLY A 22 10.76 -13.33 26.19
CA GLY A 22 11.15 -13.08 24.82
C GLY A 22 10.28 -12.03 24.11
N LEU A 23 10.60 -11.82 22.85
CA LEU A 23 9.91 -10.91 21.92
C LEU A 23 9.37 -11.74 20.75
N ILE A 24 8.40 -11.19 20.03
CA ILE A 24 8.07 -11.62 18.67
C ILE A 24 9.25 -11.17 17.80
N ALA A 25 10.24 -12.02 17.61
CA ALA A 25 11.52 -11.65 17.00
C ALA A 25 11.70 -12.19 15.58
N THR A 26 11.03 -13.27 15.25
CA THR A 26 11.10 -13.94 13.94
C THR A 26 9.70 -14.18 13.40
N THR A 27 9.59 -14.43 12.10
CA THR A 27 8.30 -14.74 11.45
C THR A 27 7.62 -15.98 11.97
N ASP A 28 8.35 -16.88 12.64
CA ASP A 28 7.78 -18.06 13.30
C ASP A 28 6.96 -17.70 14.54
N ASP A 29 7.21 -16.54 15.12
CA ASP A 29 6.50 -16.00 16.28
C ASP A 29 5.30 -15.11 15.87
N ASP A 30 5.13 -14.82 14.59
CA ASP A 30 4.08 -13.94 14.10
C ASP A 30 2.68 -14.46 14.45
N PHE A 31 1.84 -13.56 14.94
CA PHE A 31 0.42 -13.87 15.12
C PHE A 31 -0.33 -13.62 13.82
N VAL A 32 -0.56 -14.69 13.08
CA VAL A 32 -1.40 -14.69 11.88
C VAL A 32 -2.81 -15.12 12.26
N TYR A 33 -3.75 -14.21 12.16
CA TYR A 33 -5.15 -14.49 12.42
C TYR A 33 -5.76 -15.25 11.24
N ASN A 34 -6.36 -16.39 11.52
CA ASN A 34 -7.15 -17.16 10.56
C ASN A 34 -8.62 -17.01 10.91
N LYS A 35 -9.35 -16.25 10.11
CA LYS A 35 -10.80 -16.10 10.30
C LYS A 35 -11.59 -17.37 10.02
N GLY A 36 -10.98 -18.34 9.37
CA GLY A 36 -11.68 -19.51 8.87
C GLY A 36 -12.50 -19.16 7.61
N LYS A 37 -13.49 -19.99 7.33
CA LYS A 37 -14.31 -19.85 6.13
C LYS A 37 -14.96 -18.46 6.05
N PHE A 38 -14.82 -17.81 4.90
CA PHE A 38 -15.40 -16.49 4.70
C PHE A 38 -16.92 -16.59 4.51
N ASP A 39 -17.66 -15.83 5.30
CA ASP A 39 -19.10 -15.72 5.17
C ASP A 39 -19.46 -14.54 4.27
N ASN A 40 -20.22 -14.80 3.19
CA ASN A 40 -20.67 -13.78 2.25
C ASN A 40 -21.51 -12.64 2.88
N ASN A 41 -22.01 -12.83 4.11
CA ASN A 41 -22.72 -11.79 4.85
C ASN A 41 -21.80 -10.70 5.44
N TRP A 42 -20.49 -10.91 5.40
CA TRP A 42 -19.55 -9.85 5.71
C TRP A 42 -19.41 -8.94 4.50
N ASN A 43 -20.34 -8.01 4.46
CA ASN A 43 -20.19 -6.88 3.57
C ASN A 43 -19.07 -6.01 4.13
N ASN A 44 -17.98 -6.08 3.50
CA ASN A 44 -16.80 -5.38 3.86
C ASN A 44 -16.86 -4.03 3.23
N ASP A 45 -16.96 -3.06 4.07
CA ASP A 45 -16.89 -1.64 3.75
C ASP A 45 -15.53 -1.21 3.16
N PHE A 46 -14.60 -2.14 3.00
CA PHE A 46 -13.39 -1.89 2.25
C PHE A 46 -13.70 -1.82 0.75
N SER A 47 -14.02 -0.62 0.30
CA SER A 47 -13.98 -0.34 -1.12
C SER A 47 -12.57 -0.55 -1.63
N VAL A 48 -12.45 -1.28 -2.72
CA VAL A 48 -11.18 -1.53 -3.36
C VAL A 48 -10.75 -0.26 -4.07
N GLY A 49 -9.86 0.48 -3.44
CA GLY A 49 -9.31 1.70 -4.01
C GLY A 49 -8.23 1.41 -5.05
N VAL A 50 -8.09 2.31 -6.00
CA VAL A 50 -6.94 2.35 -6.91
C VAL A 50 -5.69 2.74 -6.13
N GLY A 51 -4.55 2.15 -6.44
CA GLY A 51 -3.26 2.55 -5.89
C GLY A 51 -2.89 3.98 -6.27
N THR A 52 -2.31 4.74 -5.36
CA THR A 52 -1.80 6.08 -5.66
C THR A 52 -0.46 6.01 -6.37
N GLN A 53 -0.26 6.88 -7.37
CA GLN A 53 0.92 6.84 -8.24
C GLN A 53 2.23 6.87 -7.45
N HIS A 54 2.39 7.80 -6.52
CA HIS A 54 3.65 7.96 -5.79
C HIS A 54 4.01 6.74 -4.92
N LEU A 55 3.02 6.04 -4.35
CA LEU A 55 3.25 4.80 -3.60
C LEU A 55 3.60 3.64 -4.53
N ILE A 56 2.85 3.49 -5.61
CA ILE A 56 3.12 2.45 -6.61
C ILE A 56 4.50 2.66 -7.22
N ASP A 57 4.83 3.89 -7.64
CA ASP A 57 6.15 4.21 -8.21
C ASP A 57 7.28 3.94 -7.21
N PHE A 58 7.09 4.28 -5.93
CA PHE A 58 8.07 3.96 -4.89
C PHE A 58 8.32 2.45 -4.80
N LEU A 59 7.26 1.65 -4.75
CA LEU A 59 7.37 0.20 -4.65
C LEU A 59 7.94 -0.44 -5.92
N VAL A 60 7.54 0.03 -7.11
CA VAL A 60 8.06 -0.43 -8.41
C VAL A 60 9.55 -0.10 -8.57
N ASN A 61 9.95 1.15 -8.28
CA ASN A 61 11.32 1.61 -8.45
C ASN A 61 12.30 0.89 -7.52
N ASN A 62 11.85 0.53 -6.34
CA ASN A 62 12.64 -0.24 -5.40
C ASN A 62 12.51 -1.76 -5.62
N LYS A 63 11.58 -2.21 -6.45
CA LYS A 63 11.23 -3.63 -6.63
C LYS A 63 10.87 -4.28 -5.28
N ASP A 64 10.04 -3.60 -4.49
CA ASP A 64 9.57 -4.09 -3.19
C ASP A 64 8.53 -5.20 -3.39
N PRO A 65 8.80 -6.44 -2.96
CA PRO A 65 7.88 -7.56 -3.18
C PRO A 65 6.47 -7.35 -2.60
N ARG A 66 6.33 -6.50 -1.58
CA ARG A 66 5.01 -6.17 -0.99
C ARG A 66 4.07 -5.51 -1.99
N LEU A 67 4.58 -4.84 -3.04
CA LEU A 67 3.77 -4.36 -4.16
C LEU A 67 2.88 -5.47 -4.70
N LEU A 68 3.46 -6.64 -4.93
CA LEU A 68 2.84 -7.78 -5.58
C LEU A 68 1.70 -8.39 -4.74
N TYR A 69 1.77 -8.19 -3.42
CA TYR A 69 0.76 -8.69 -2.48
C TYR A 69 -0.32 -7.64 -2.18
N PHE A 70 0.06 -6.37 -2.11
CA PHE A 70 -0.88 -5.29 -1.79
C PHE A 70 -1.79 -4.94 -2.95
N PHE A 71 -1.31 -5.10 -4.18
CA PHE A 71 -2.00 -4.66 -5.38
C PHE A 71 -2.11 -5.77 -6.42
N GLN A 72 -3.18 -5.72 -7.20
CA GLN A 72 -3.39 -6.60 -8.34
C GLN A 72 -2.66 -6.06 -9.57
N LYS A 73 -2.18 -6.95 -10.43
CA LYS A 73 -1.74 -6.57 -11.77
C LYS A 73 -2.91 -5.94 -12.52
N ASN A 74 -2.63 -4.93 -13.34
CA ASN A 74 -3.65 -4.30 -14.17
C ASN A 74 -4.16 -5.23 -15.28
N ASP A 75 -5.17 -4.77 -16.03
CA ASP A 75 -5.83 -5.59 -17.05
C ASP A 75 -5.01 -5.82 -18.33
N TYR A 76 -3.91 -5.09 -18.51
CA TYR A 76 -3.08 -5.16 -19.72
C TYR A 76 -2.04 -6.28 -19.61
N ASN A 77 -2.49 -7.54 -19.72
CA ASN A 77 -1.58 -8.68 -19.90
C ASN A 77 -1.13 -8.78 -21.37
N SER A 78 -0.20 -9.68 -21.70
CA SER A 78 0.34 -9.76 -23.06
C SER A 78 -0.73 -10.08 -24.12
N ASN A 79 -1.75 -10.85 -23.76
CA ASN A 79 -2.87 -11.18 -24.65
C ASN A 79 -3.75 -9.95 -24.93
N VAL A 80 -4.03 -9.17 -23.92
CA VAL A 80 -4.80 -7.91 -24.06
C VAL A 80 -4.02 -6.91 -24.90
N VAL A 81 -2.71 -6.73 -24.64
CA VAL A 81 -1.85 -5.88 -25.47
C VAL A 81 -1.83 -6.34 -26.93
N GLN A 82 -1.71 -7.66 -27.16
CA GLN A 82 -1.77 -8.20 -28.52
C GLN A 82 -3.11 -7.89 -29.18
N ALA A 83 -4.23 -7.99 -28.46
CA ALA A 83 -5.55 -7.67 -29.00
C ALA A 83 -5.68 -6.18 -29.37
N TYR A 84 -5.03 -5.26 -28.65
CA TYR A 84 -4.91 -3.84 -29.05
C TYR A 84 -4.16 -3.69 -30.37
N PHE A 85 -3.05 -4.40 -30.57
CA PHE A 85 -2.32 -4.38 -31.83
C PHE A 85 -3.15 -4.94 -32.98
N ASP A 86 -3.84 -6.06 -32.78
CA ASP A 86 -4.67 -6.71 -33.79
C ASP A 86 -5.85 -5.84 -34.25
N GLN A 87 -6.43 -5.08 -33.29
CA GLN A 87 -7.51 -4.14 -33.57
C GLN A 87 -7.00 -2.75 -34.01
N LYS A 88 -5.68 -2.53 -34.05
CA LYS A 88 -5.04 -1.24 -34.37
C LYS A 88 -5.57 -0.09 -33.51
N ARG A 89 -5.72 -0.38 -32.22
CA ARG A 89 -6.17 0.62 -31.24
C ARG A 89 -5.00 1.12 -30.43
N GLU A 90 -5.13 2.36 -29.98
CA GLU A 90 -4.22 2.98 -29.03
C GLU A 90 -4.53 2.47 -27.62
N MET A 91 -3.50 2.42 -26.77
CA MET A 91 -3.60 2.12 -25.35
C MET A 91 -2.95 3.27 -24.57
N PRO A 92 -3.17 3.39 -23.24
CA PRO A 92 -2.54 4.45 -22.45
C PRO A 92 -1.02 4.50 -22.64
N ASP A 93 -0.46 5.70 -22.82
CA ASP A 93 0.95 5.93 -23.11
C ASP A 93 1.87 5.27 -22.06
N PHE A 94 1.49 5.33 -20.78
CA PHE A 94 2.28 4.74 -19.70
C PHE A 94 2.27 3.19 -19.72
N VAL A 95 1.30 2.57 -20.38
CA VAL A 95 1.31 1.13 -20.67
C VAL A 95 2.18 0.87 -21.89
N GLU A 96 1.91 1.57 -23.02
CA GLU A 96 2.57 1.34 -24.29
C GLU A 96 4.10 1.49 -24.21
N LYS A 97 4.60 2.48 -23.46
CA LYS A 97 6.04 2.70 -23.28
C LYS A 97 6.80 1.52 -22.66
N ASN A 98 6.10 0.64 -21.98
CA ASN A 98 6.67 -0.56 -21.36
C ASN A 98 6.43 -1.83 -22.19
N VAL A 99 5.91 -1.70 -23.40
CA VAL A 99 5.69 -2.82 -24.31
C VAL A 99 6.78 -2.83 -25.39
N ILE A 100 7.54 -3.90 -25.45
CA ILE A 100 8.45 -4.17 -26.56
C ILE A 100 7.73 -5.02 -27.57
N SER A 101 7.63 -4.55 -28.81
CA SER A 101 6.98 -5.25 -29.92
C SER A 101 7.94 -5.52 -31.05
N GLU A 102 7.60 -6.48 -31.89
CA GLU A 102 8.30 -6.78 -33.14
C GLU A 102 7.32 -6.93 -34.30
N VAL A 103 7.82 -6.94 -35.53
CA VAL A 103 6.99 -7.20 -36.71
C VAL A 103 7.23 -8.62 -37.19
N LYS A 104 6.18 -9.46 -37.17
CA LYS A 104 6.17 -10.81 -37.74
C LYS A 104 5.12 -10.91 -38.83
N ASN A 105 5.52 -11.31 -40.03
CA ASN A 105 4.62 -11.43 -41.16
C ASN A 105 3.77 -10.18 -41.44
N GLY A 106 4.39 -8.98 -41.29
CA GLY A 106 3.73 -7.71 -41.53
C GLY A 106 2.76 -7.26 -40.41
N LYS A 107 2.69 -7.97 -39.30
CA LYS A 107 1.87 -7.62 -38.12
C LYS A 107 2.72 -7.24 -36.94
N LYS A 108 2.29 -6.21 -36.15
CA LYS A 108 2.87 -5.85 -34.88
C LYS A 108 2.49 -6.93 -33.86
N VAL A 109 3.47 -7.55 -33.23
CA VAL A 109 3.26 -8.57 -32.21
C VAL A 109 3.97 -8.20 -30.92
N PHE A 110 3.33 -8.55 -29.79
CA PHE A 110 3.97 -8.42 -28.49
C PHE A 110 5.21 -9.34 -28.42
N LYS A 111 6.31 -8.83 -27.95
CA LYS A 111 7.54 -9.58 -27.81
C LYS A 111 7.87 -9.85 -26.34
N GLU A 112 7.95 -8.80 -25.55
CA GLU A 112 8.32 -8.88 -24.14
C GLU A 112 7.95 -7.58 -23.38
N TRP A 113 7.97 -7.64 -22.07
CA TRP A 113 7.84 -6.45 -21.24
C TRP A 113 9.17 -5.72 -21.12
N GLY A 114 9.15 -4.41 -21.32
CA GLY A 114 10.24 -3.48 -21.03
C GLY A 114 10.15 -2.86 -19.63
N GLY A 115 10.82 -1.74 -19.44
CA GLY A 115 10.82 -1.02 -18.16
C GLY A 115 11.31 -1.88 -16.99
N PRO A 116 10.56 -1.98 -15.88
CA PRO A 116 10.95 -2.80 -14.74
C PRO A 116 10.87 -4.31 -15.02
N GLY A 117 10.17 -4.74 -16.09
CA GLY A 117 9.91 -6.14 -16.43
C GLY A 117 8.93 -6.83 -15.48
N GLU A 118 8.52 -8.07 -15.81
CA GLU A 118 7.74 -8.89 -14.87
C GLU A 118 8.59 -9.27 -13.64
N PRO A 119 7.97 -9.37 -12.46
CA PRO A 119 6.53 -9.16 -12.16
C PRO A 119 6.12 -7.70 -11.91
N TRP A 120 6.98 -6.73 -12.14
CA TRP A 120 6.84 -5.32 -11.67
C TRP A 120 6.12 -4.40 -12.67
N VAL A 121 6.05 -4.77 -13.94
CA VAL A 121 5.68 -3.86 -15.03
C VAL A 121 4.20 -3.51 -15.08
N ARG A 122 3.32 -4.35 -14.53
CA ARG A 122 1.86 -4.20 -14.68
C ARG A 122 1.21 -3.49 -13.48
N TYR A 123 1.93 -2.55 -12.85
CA TYR A 123 1.44 -1.78 -11.71
C TYR A 123 1.57 -0.29 -12.00
N TYR A 124 0.42 0.38 -12.13
CA TYR A 124 0.34 1.81 -12.35
C TYR A 124 -0.64 2.45 -11.36
N GLY A 125 -0.20 3.49 -10.69
CA GLY A 125 -1.01 4.22 -9.74
C GLY A 125 -1.72 5.42 -10.35
N LEU A 126 -2.80 5.85 -9.73
CA LEU A 126 -3.53 7.05 -10.10
C LEU A 126 -2.86 8.28 -9.47
N PRO A 127 -2.57 9.34 -10.24
CA PRO A 127 -2.14 10.62 -9.66
C PRO A 127 -3.20 11.19 -8.73
N VAL A 128 -2.82 11.53 -7.50
CA VAL A 128 -3.75 12.08 -6.50
C VAL A 128 -4.03 13.55 -6.70
N GLU A 129 -3.21 14.23 -7.51
CA GLU A 129 -3.32 15.64 -7.84
C GLU A 129 -4.47 15.93 -8.83
N ILE A 130 -5.11 14.87 -9.33
CA ILE A 130 -6.22 15.02 -10.28
C ILE A 130 -7.47 15.45 -9.54
N GLY A 131 -7.88 16.70 -9.77
CA GLY A 131 -9.15 17.21 -9.29
C GLY A 131 -10.34 16.80 -10.19
N ALA A 132 -11.56 16.78 -9.63
CA ALA A 132 -12.77 16.62 -10.44
C ALA A 132 -12.85 17.75 -11.49
N GLY A 133 -13.13 17.40 -12.74
CA GLY A 133 -13.13 18.35 -13.87
C GLY A 133 -11.80 18.45 -14.61
N GLN A 134 -10.76 17.73 -14.21
CA GLN A 134 -9.49 17.69 -14.94
C GLN A 134 -9.32 16.41 -15.78
N MET A 135 -10.34 15.57 -15.90
CA MET A 135 -10.25 14.28 -16.59
C MET A 135 -9.75 14.40 -18.03
N ASP A 136 -10.05 15.51 -18.71
CA ASP A 136 -9.55 15.75 -20.08
C ASP A 136 -8.03 15.97 -20.16
N LYS A 137 -7.39 16.39 -19.06
CA LYS A 137 -5.93 16.53 -18.98
C LYS A 137 -5.22 15.20 -18.70
N TYR A 138 -5.98 14.21 -18.25
CA TYR A 138 -5.48 12.90 -17.82
C TYR A 138 -6.19 11.79 -18.58
N GLU A 139 -6.31 11.95 -19.92
CA GLU A 139 -7.02 11.01 -20.80
C GLU A 139 -6.54 9.57 -20.60
N ASP A 140 -5.23 9.36 -20.41
CA ASP A 140 -4.62 8.04 -20.17
C ASP A 140 -5.09 7.35 -18.88
N TYR A 141 -5.62 8.10 -17.92
CA TYR A 141 -6.09 7.55 -16.64
C TYR A 141 -7.61 7.38 -16.57
N PHE A 142 -8.36 8.08 -17.41
CA PHE A 142 -9.83 8.11 -17.30
C PHE A 142 -10.56 7.78 -18.60
N ASP A 143 -9.86 7.83 -19.74
CA ASP A 143 -10.45 7.57 -21.07
C ASP A 143 -11.82 8.26 -21.27
N PRO A 144 -11.93 9.60 -21.14
CA PRO A 144 -13.20 10.30 -21.22
C PRO A 144 -13.88 10.14 -22.58
N LYS A 145 -13.12 9.82 -23.63
CA LYS A 145 -13.63 9.55 -24.98
C LYS A 145 -14.02 8.07 -25.21
N GLY A 146 -13.68 7.19 -24.27
CA GLY A 146 -13.95 5.74 -24.38
C GLY A 146 -13.19 5.08 -25.52
N GLN A 147 -11.94 5.49 -25.76
CA GLN A 147 -11.12 5.02 -26.88
C GLN A 147 -9.91 4.18 -26.46
N LEU A 148 -9.30 4.50 -25.33
CA LEU A 148 -8.06 3.90 -24.87
C LEU A 148 -8.29 2.59 -24.08
N PHE A 149 -9.39 2.52 -23.30
CA PHE A 149 -9.67 1.39 -22.41
C PHE A 149 -10.54 0.32 -23.04
N VAL A 150 -10.79 0.36 -24.34
CA VAL A 150 -11.84 -0.42 -24.96
C VAL A 150 -11.34 -1.26 -26.12
N LEU A 151 -11.69 -2.55 -26.08
CA LEU A 151 -11.65 -3.44 -27.23
C LEU A 151 -13.04 -3.92 -27.60
N TYR A 152 -13.18 -4.49 -28.78
CA TYR A 152 -14.43 -5.03 -29.28
C TYR A 152 -14.26 -6.53 -29.55
N SER A 153 -15.25 -7.30 -29.14
CA SER A 153 -15.32 -8.72 -29.53
C SER A 153 -15.61 -8.87 -31.06
N ALA A 154 -15.42 -10.05 -31.58
CA ALA A 154 -15.80 -10.35 -32.97
C ALA A 154 -17.29 -10.09 -33.26
N ALA A 155 -18.16 -10.17 -32.25
CA ALA A 155 -19.58 -9.83 -32.33
C ALA A 155 -19.87 -8.32 -32.11
N GLY A 156 -18.83 -7.49 -31.97
CA GLY A 156 -18.96 -6.05 -31.76
C GLY A 156 -19.28 -5.63 -30.32
N ALA A 157 -19.29 -6.55 -29.36
CA ALA A 157 -19.50 -6.22 -27.98
C ALA A 157 -18.28 -5.49 -27.38
N LYS A 158 -18.54 -4.38 -26.72
CA LYS A 158 -17.54 -3.54 -26.06
C LYS A 158 -17.06 -4.20 -24.75
N LYS A 159 -15.74 -4.23 -24.54
CA LYS A 159 -15.12 -4.66 -23.28
C LYS A 159 -14.09 -3.62 -22.84
N SER A 160 -14.15 -3.23 -21.57
CA SER A 160 -13.23 -2.26 -20.99
C SER A 160 -12.09 -2.96 -20.25
N TYR A 161 -10.90 -2.35 -20.29
CA TYR A 161 -9.69 -2.79 -19.62
C TYR A 161 -9.09 -1.60 -18.86
N TYR A 162 -8.75 -1.80 -17.60
CA TYR A 162 -8.31 -0.73 -16.72
C TYR A 162 -6.80 -0.77 -16.53
N PRO A 163 -6.09 0.35 -16.82
CA PRO A 163 -4.63 0.39 -16.74
C PRO A 163 -4.10 0.60 -15.34
N CYS A 164 -4.89 1.23 -14.45
CA CYS A 164 -4.47 1.45 -13.07
C CYS A 164 -4.72 0.21 -12.20
N THR A 165 -3.84 0.01 -11.24
CA THR A 165 -3.89 -1.14 -10.34
C THR A 165 -4.78 -0.87 -9.13
N TYR A 166 -5.50 -1.90 -8.69
CA TYR A 166 -6.37 -1.89 -7.52
C TYR A 166 -5.72 -2.62 -6.36
N ARG A 167 -6.15 -2.32 -5.14
CA ARG A 167 -5.77 -3.12 -3.98
C ARG A 167 -6.20 -4.57 -4.17
N ASN A 168 -5.35 -5.49 -3.71
CA ASN A 168 -5.64 -6.91 -3.78
C ASN A 168 -6.75 -7.26 -2.78
N GLN A 169 -7.91 -7.65 -3.31
CA GLN A 169 -9.10 -7.93 -2.49
C GLN A 169 -8.93 -9.18 -1.65
N GLU A 170 -8.22 -10.16 -2.15
CA GLU A 170 -7.96 -11.42 -1.46
C GLU A 170 -7.15 -11.19 -0.17
N MET A 171 -6.27 -10.17 -0.16
CA MET A 171 -5.52 -9.77 1.03
C MET A 171 -6.37 -9.05 2.08
N VAL A 172 -7.52 -8.50 1.68
CA VAL A 172 -8.37 -7.69 2.56
C VAL A 172 -9.63 -8.42 2.96
N LYS A 173 -10.21 -9.19 2.04
CA LYS A 173 -11.54 -9.79 2.20
C LYS A 173 -11.52 -11.32 2.29
N GLY A 174 -10.48 -11.97 1.85
CA GLY A 174 -10.43 -13.43 1.67
C GLY A 174 -11.42 -13.93 0.62
N LEU A 175 -11.97 -13.05 -0.19
CA LEU A 175 -12.91 -13.38 -1.25
C LEU A 175 -12.17 -13.37 -2.59
N LEU A 176 -12.22 -14.47 -3.30
CA LEU A 176 -11.64 -14.58 -4.64
C LEU A 176 -12.52 -13.81 -5.63
N THR A 177 -12.04 -12.66 -6.05
CA THR A 177 -12.77 -11.74 -6.93
C THR A 177 -12.05 -11.48 -8.23
N TYR A 178 -10.78 -11.83 -8.30
CA TYR A 178 -9.97 -11.61 -9.49
C TYR A 178 -10.38 -12.56 -10.63
N THR A 179 -10.51 -12.01 -11.82
CA THR A 179 -10.69 -12.77 -13.05
C THR A 179 -9.67 -12.30 -14.08
N TYR A 180 -9.18 -13.22 -14.91
CA TYR A 180 -8.26 -12.82 -15.98
C TYR A 180 -8.98 -11.96 -17.02
N PRO A 181 -8.41 -10.79 -17.37
CA PRO A 181 -9.11 -9.83 -18.24
C PRO A 181 -9.37 -10.35 -19.65
N ASP A 182 -8.57 -11.28 -20.16
CA ASP A 182 -8.76 -11.94 -21.46
C ASP A 182 -9.57 -13.23 -21.37
N ALA A 183 -9.75 -13.78 -20.17
CA ALA A 183 -10.51 -15.01 -19.93
C ALA A 183 -11.35 -14.88 -18.63
N PRO A 184 -12.47 -14.13 -18.67
CA PRO A 184 -13.26 -13.82 -17.48
C PRO A 184 -13.92 -15.03 -16.82
N ASP A 185 -14.05 -16.12 -17.55
CA ASP A 185 -14.60 -17.39 -17.02
C ASP A 185 -13.54 -18.25 -16.31
N VAL A 186 -12.27 -17.81 -16.31
CA VAL A 186 -11.17 -18.48 -15.64
C VAL A 186 -10.81 -17.71 -14.38
N THR A 187 -10.90 -18.36 -13.22
CA THR A 187 -10.42 -17.81 -11.94
C THR A 187 -9.13 -18.51 -11.53
N PRO A 188 -8.17 -17.81 -10.88
CA PRO A 188 -6.92 -18.41 -10.39
C PRO A 188 -7.15 -19.56 -9.42
N VAL A 189 -8.24 -19.49 -8.64
CA VAL A 189 -8.64 -20.51 -7.66
C VAL A 189 -10.09 -20.90 -7.93
N GLN A 190 -10.32 -22.19 -8.16
CA GLN A 190 -11.65 -22.69 -8.56
C GLN A 190 -12.61 -22.88 -7.38
N ASP A 191 -12.12 -23.11 -6.17
CA ASP A 191 -12.96 -23.35 -4.99
C ASP A 191 -12.90 -22.22 -3.99
N THR A 192 -13.73 -21.21 -4.20
CA THR A 192 -13.84 -20.04 -3.34
C THR A 192 -14.44 -20.33 -1.97
N GLN A 193 -15.02 -21.51 -1.76
CA GLN A 193 -15.74 -21.84 -0.52
C GLN A 193 -14.84 -22.49 0.54
N GLN A 194 -13.63 -22.86 0.17
CA GLN A 194 -12.74 -23.65 1.03
C GLN A 194 -11.77 -22.80 1.83
N TYR A 195 -11.49 -21.57 1.40
CA TYR A 195 -10.40 -20.78 1.96
C TYR A 195 -10.89 -19.80 3.02
N GLY A 196 -10.14 -19.75 4.13
CA GLY A 196 -10.26 -18.71 5.14
C GLY A 196 -9.55 -17.43 4.71
N TRP A 197 -9.78 -16.36 5.46
CA TRP A 197 -8.96 -15.16 5.35
C TRP A 197 -7.89 -15.15 6.44
N TYR A 198 -6.67 -14.85 6.03
CA TYR A 198 -5.51 -14.74 6.90
C TYR A 198 -5.05 -13.29 6.96
N GLY A 199 -4.84 -12.77 8.16
CA GLY A 199 -4.33 -11.43 8.40
C GLY A 199 -3.15 -11.45 9.35
N LEU A 200 -2.13 -10.67 9.07
CA LEU A 200 -0.98 -10.48 9.95
C LEU A 200 -1.33 -9.41 10.99
N TYR A 201 -1.35 -9.79 12.26
CA TYR A 201 -1.81 -8.92 13.35
C TYR A 201 -0.69 -8.44 14.26
N PHE A 202 0.13 -9.34 14.79
CA PHE A 202 1.32 -9.02 15.57
C PHE A 202 2.51 -9.70 14.92
N SER A 203 3.55 -8.93 14.65
CA SER A 203 4.63 -9.43 13.82
C SER A 203 6.02 -9.10 14.34
N ALA A 204 6.97 -9.93 13.96
CA ALA A 204 8.38 -9.65 14.14
C ALA A 204 8.81 -8.37 13.43
N ALA A 205 8.17 -8.03 12.31
CA ALA A 205 8.42 -6.79 11.59
C ALA A 205 8.18 -5.57 12.48
N GLU A 206 6.99 -5.50 13.09
CA GLU A 206 6.59 -4.40 13.98
C GLU A 206 7.55 -4.29 15.17
N THR A 207 7.84 -5.42 15.82
CA THR A 207 8.80 -5.46 16.94
C THR A 207 10.16 -4.91 16.53
N ASN A 208 10.70 -5.35 15.40
CA ASN A 208 12.01 -4.93 14.94
C ASN A 208 12.03 -3.45 14.51
N PHE A 209 10.97 -2.94 13.89
CA PHE A 209 10.88 -1.50 13.57
C PHE A 209 10.85 -0.63 14.83
N PHE A 210 10.09 -1.02 15.87
CA PHE A 210 10.12 -0.30 17.15
C PHE A 210 11.49 -0.37 17.80
N LEU A 211 12.18 -1.51 17.77
CA LEU A 211 13.55 -1.60 18.32
C LEU A 211 14.54 -0.73 17.53
N ALA A 212 14.41 -0.66 16.19
CA ALA A 212 15.19 0.25 15.36
C ALA A 212 14.92 1.72 15.73
N GLU A 213 13.64 2.11 15.83
CA GLU A 213 13.24 3.45 16.24
C GLU A 213 13.85 3.83 17.59
N PHE A 214 13.65 3.00 18.60
CA PHE A 214 14.13 3.31 19.96
C PHE A 214 15.65 3.32 20.05
N THR A 215 16.34 2.50 19.26
CA THR A 215 17.81 2.54 19.13
C THR A 215 18.26 3.90 18.56
N LEU A 216 17.63 4.35 17.46
CA LEU A 216 17.90 5.67 16.86
C LEU A 216 17.58 6.81 17.82
N LEU A 217 16.57 6.67 18.66
CA LEU A 217 16.22 7.66 19.67
C LEU A 217 17.21 7.69 20.84
N GLY A 218 18.04 6.66 21.02
CA GLY A 218 19.08 6.58 22.04
C GLY A 218 18.73 5.74 23.27
N ALA A 219 17.70 4.89 23.18
CA ALA A 219 17.44 3.88 24.20
C ALA A 219 18.52 2.78 24.15
N THR A 220 18.80 2.16 25.31
CA THR A 220 19.80 1.10 25.42
C THR A 220 19.31 -0.04 26.29
N TRP A 221 19.67 -1.27 25.92
CA TRP A 221 19.39 -2.51 26.66
C TRP A 221 20.45 -3.57 26.41
N ASN A 222 20.46 -4.63 27.22
CA ASN A 222 21.41 -5.72 27.08
C ASN A 222 21.11 -6.54 25.79
N GLY A 223 22.15 -6.91 25.06
CA GLY A 223 22.00 -7.67 23.80
C GLY A 223 21.42 -6.89 22.63
N GLN A 224 21.40 -5.55 22.74
CA GLN A 224 20.91 -4.68 21.67
C GLN A 224 21.75 -4.84 20.39
N LYS A 225 21.04 -5.01 19.26
CA LYS A 225 21.60 -4.91 17.91
C LYS A 225 21.75 -3.44 17.50
N SER A 226 22.45 -3.19 16.41
CA SER A 226 22.44 -1.87 15.78
C SER A 226 21.05 -1.53 15.22
N ALA A 227 20.76 -0.25 15.04
CA ALA A 227 19.52 0.20 14.40
C ALA A 227 19.38 -0.37 12.99
N GLN A 228 20.48 -0.48 12.23
CA GLN A 228 20.46 -1.08 10.89
C GLN A 228 20.10 -2.56 10.91
N GLU A 229 20.59 -3.34 11.86
CA GLU A 229 20.24 -4.76 11.98
C GLU A 229 18.76 -4.92 12.27
N TYR A 230 18.21 -4.19 13.25
CA TYR A 230 16.78 -4.22 13.53
C TYR A 230 15.95 -3.76 12.32
N PHE A 231 16.38 -2.71 11.64
CA PHE A 231 15.71 -2.20 10.45
C PHE A 231 15.66 -3.25 9.33
N THR A 232 16.79 -3.92 9.07
CA THR A 232 16.90 -4.99 8.08
C THR A 232 16.04 -6.20 8.47
N ASP A 233 16.07 -6.61 9.75
CA ASP A 233 15.24 -7.71 10.26
C ASP A 233 13.75 -7.37 10.14
N GLY A 234 13.36 -6.13 10.44
CA GLY A 234 11.99 -5.65 10.30
C GLY A 234 11.49 -5.68 8.86
N ILE A 235 12.29 -5.20 7.90
CA ILE A 235 11.96 -5.27 6.47
C ILE A 235 11.80 -6.73 6.02
N THR A 236 12.79 -7.56 6.38
CA THR A 236 12.79 -8.99 6.04
C THR A 236 11.56 -9.70 6.57
N ALA A 237 11.24 -9.47 7.84
CA ALA A 237 10.04 -10.05 8.47
C ALA A 237 8.75 -9.54 7.82
N SER A 238 8.67 -8.23 7.49
CA SER A 238 7.51 -7.66 6.81
C SER A 238 7.28 -8.31 5.45
N VAL A 239 8.32 -8.43 4.62
CA VAL A 239 8.22 -9.03 3.28
C VAL A 239 7.82 -10.51 3.38
N LYS A 240 8.47 -11.28 4.25
CA LYS A 240 8.19 -12.72 4.43
C LYS A 240 6.82 -12.97 5.06
N GLY A 241 6.41 -12.15 6.03
CA GLY A 241 5.08 -12.25 6.65
C GLY A 241 3.97 -12.00 5.63
N TYR A 242 4.14 -11.00 4.76
CA TYR A 242 3.17 -10.75 3.69
C TYR A 242 3.20 -11.79 2.59
N ASP A 243 4.35 -12.34 2.24
CA ASP A 243 4.44 -13.48 1.32
C ASP A 243 3.67 -14.69 1.86
N TYR A 244 3.87 -15.03 3.13
CA TYR A 244 3.16 -16.12 3.78
C TYR A 244 1.63 -15.91 3.74
N VAL A 245 1.16 -14.72 4.15
CA VAL A 245 -0.28 -14.40 4.16
C VAL A 245 -0.86 -14.38 2.74
N ALA A 246 -0.09 -13.88 1.76
CA ALA A 246 -0.49 -13.89 0.35
C ALA A 246 -0.71 -15.31 -0.18
N GLY A 247 0.18 -16.23 0.17
CA GLY A 247 0.03 -17.65 -0.16
C GLY A 247 -1.20 -18.28 0.51
N GLN A 248 -1.43 -18.00 1.80
CA GLN A 248 -2.59 -18.51 2.51
C GLN A 248 -3.92 -17.95 1.96
N ASN A 249 -3.93 -16.73 1.48
CA ASN A 249 -5.08 -16.07 0.89
C ASN A 249 -5.27 -16.40 -0.60
N HIS A 250 -4.38 -17.21 -1.18
CA HIS A 250 -4.46 -17.64 -2.58
C HIS A 250 -4.60 -16.47 -3.56
N ILE A 251 -3.79 -15.42 -3.37
CA ILE A 251 -3.85 -14.26 -4.25
C ILE A 251 -3.51 -14.66 -5.70
N PRO A 252 -4.04 -13.93 -6.69
CA PRO A 252 -3.77 -14.20 -8.09
C PRO A 252 -2.27 -14.22 -8.40
N TYR A 253 -1.82 -15.14 -9.25
CA TYR A 253 -0.43 -15.32 -9.69
C TYR A 253 0.56 -15.81 -8.62
N TYR A 254 0.11 -16.11 -7.39
CA TYR A 254 1.04 -16.47 -6.31
C TYR A 254 1.79 -17.76 -6.57
N ASP A 255 1.08 -18.89 -6.72
CA ASP A 255 1.70 -20.21 -6.87
C ASP A 255 2.15 -20.50 -8.32
N SER A 256 1.48 -19.90 -9.28
CA SER A 256 1.77 -20.13 -10.70
C SER A 256 1.44 -18.91 -11.55
N PRO A 257 2.18 -18.70 -12.65
CA PRO A 257 1.80 -17.73 -13.66
C PRO A 257 0.48 -18.12 -14.32
N TYR A 258 -0.17 -17.17 -14.96
CA TYR A 258 -1.33 -17.43 -15.79
C TYR A 258 -0.96 -18.24 -17.04
N VAL A 259 -1.47 -19.45 -17.13
CA VAL A 259 -1.04 -20.43 -18.14
C VAL A 259 -1.28 -19.99 -19.59
N ASN A 260 -2.26 -19.10 -19.82
CA ASN A 260 -2.56 -18.60 -21.17
C ASN A 260 -1.75 -17.35 -21.53
N ASP A 261 -0.94 -16.80 -20.61
CA ASP A 261 0.00 -15.71 -20.87
C ASP A 261 1.45 -16.22 -20.72
N PRO A 262 2.15 -16.50 -21.81
CA PRO A 262 3.52 -17.03 -21.75
C PRO A 262 4.55 -16.02 -21.21
N HIS A 263 4.16 -14.77 -21.05
CA HIS A 263 5.01 -13.68 -20.53
C HIS A 263 4.70 -13.36 -19.06
N ASP A 264 3.76 -14.07 -18.44
CA ASP A 264 3.42 -13.89 -17.03
C ASP A 264 4.33 -14.73 -16.13
N VAL A 265 4.54 -14.26 -14.90
CA VAL A 265 5.37 -14.94 -13.90
C VAL A 265 4.67 -15.02 -12.55
N SER A 266 5.04 -16.05 -11.77
CA SER A 266 4.61 -16.18 -10.37
C SER A 266 5.12 -14.99 -9.55
N ILE A 267 4.31 -14.56 -8.58
CA ILE A 267 4.65 -13.48 -7.65
C ILE A 267 5.08 -13.97 -6.27
N LYS A 268 5.18 -15.28 -6.07
CA LYS A 268 5.75 -15.86 -4.85
C LYS A 268 7.17 -15.34 -4.63
N LEU A 269 7.50 -14.99 -3.40
CA LEU A 269 8.78 -14.40 -3.04
C LEU A 269 9.98 -15.20 -3.59
N GLN A 270 10.87 -14.49 -4.26
CA GLN A 270 12.20 -14.98 -4.63
C GLN A 270 13.22 -14.37 -3.68
N GLU A 271 14.12 -15.15 -3.12
CA GLU A 271 15.14 -14.65 -2.17
C GLU A 271 16.03 -13.57 -2.78
N GLU A 272 16.24 -13.62 -4.10
CA GLU A 272 16.97 -12.59 -4.85
C GLU A 272 16.28 -11.23 -4.77
N TRP A 273 14.96 -11.18 -4.81
CA TRP A 273 14.21 -9.92 -4.72
C TRP A 273 14.42 -9.24 -3.38
N LEU A 274 14.39 -10.01 -2.29
CA LEU A 274 14.66 -9.49 -0.96
C LEU A 274 16.12 -9.03 -0.83
N THR A 275 17.05 -9.80 -1.36
CA THR A 275 18.47 -9.44 -1.35
C THR A 275 18.72 -8.13 -2.11
N GLU A 276 18.09 -7.94 -3.26
CA GLU A 276 18.22 -6.71 -4.05
C GLU A 276 17.49 -5.53 -3.40
N LEU A 277 16.34 -5.76 -2.75
CA LEU A 277 15.62 -4.74 -1.99
C LEU A 277 16.50 -4.16 -0.89
N LEU A 278 17.15 -5.02 -0.10
CA LEU A 278 17.99 -4.61 1.02
C LEU A 278 19.26 -3.85 0.61
N LYS A 279 19.59 -3.78 -0.68
CA LYS A 279 20.68 -2.94 -1.23
C LYS A 279 20.21 -1.53 -1.59
N LYS A 280 18.90 -1.27 -1.63
CA LYS A 280 18.38 0.04 -2.02
C LYS A 280 18.58 1.08 -0.93
N GLU A 281 18.85 2.31 -1.33
CA GLU A 281 19.13 3.42 -0.41
C GLU A 281 17.99 3.67 0.58
N ALA A 282 16.74 3.59 0.12
CA ALA A 282 15.56 3.76 0.98
C ALA A 282 15.40 2.66 2.03
N TYR A 283 16.12 1.55 1.90
CA TYR A 283 16.08 0.37 2.78
C TYR A 283 17.38 0.23 3.60
N ASN A 284 18.21 1.27 3.63
CA ASN A 284 19.44 1.33 4.40
C ASN A 284 19.51 2.65 5.18
N LEU A 285 19.92 2.57 6.44
CA LEU A 285 20.13 3.76 7.26
C LEU A 285 21.40 4.49 6.79
N SER A 286 21.37 5.82 6.87
CA SER A 286 22.41 6.70 6.36
C SER A 286 23.38 7.19 7.44
N GLY A 287 23.00 7.07 8.70
CA GLY A 287 23.67 7.68 9.85
C GLY A 287 23.13 9.10 10.19
N ASP A 288 22.30 9.69 9.32
CA ASP A 288 21.53 10.88 9.67
C ASP A 288 20.27 10.50 10.42
N LYS A 289 20.18 10.88 11.67
CA LYS A 289 19.11 10.46 12.58
C LYS A 289 17.70 10.81 12.07
N ALA A 290 17.53 11.99 11.48
CA ALA A 290 16.21 12.42 11.02
C ALA A 290 15.78 11.63 9.80
N SER A 291 16.66 11.47 8.84
CA SER A 291 16.45 10.63 7.64
C SER A 291 16.24 9.17 8.02
N ASP A 292 17.00 8.66 8.96
CA ASP A 292 16.92 7.26 9.38
C ASP A 292 15.60 6.95 10.11
N LEU A 293 15.13 7.85 10.96
CA LEU A 293 13.80 7.75 11.60
C LEU A 293 12.69 7.82 10.54
N GLU A 294 12.82 8.68 9.53
CA GLU A 294 11.86 8.72 8.44
C GLU A 294 11.79 7.39 7.70
N LYS A 295 12.95 6.79 7.40
CA LYS A 295 13.00 5.47 6.74
C LYS A 295 12.31 4.39 7.57
N VAL A 296 12.55 4.34 8.89
CA VAL A 296 11.87 3.41 9.80
C VAL A 296 10.34 3.62 9.74
N TYR A 297 9.87 4.86 9.86
CA TYR A 297 8.44 5.16 9.83
C TYR A 297 7.79 4.90 8.46
N ILE A 298 8.52 5.05 7.35
CA ILE A 298 8.05 4.62 6.04
C ILE A 298 7.86 3.10 6.01
N GLN A 299 8.78 2.33 6.58
CA GLN A 299 8.65 0.87 6.63
C GLN A 299 7.49 0.42 7.53
N GLU A 300 7.26 1.08 8.66
CA GLU A 300 6.06 0.87 9.48
C GLU A 300 4.78 1.21 8.69
N TYR A 301 4.76 2.34 7.97
CA TYR A 301 3.65 2.74 7.12
C TYR A 301 3.32 1.68 6.06
N LEU A 302 4.35 1.11 5.40
CA LEU A 302 4.17 0.03 4.44
C LEU A 302 3.72 -1.27 5.13
N HIS A 303 4.28 -1.58 6.29
CA HIS A 303 3.90 -2.76 7.04
C HIS A 303 2.43 -2.74 7.47
N TYR A 304 1.93 -1.58 7.89
CA TYR A 304 0.52 -1.41 8.28
C TYR A 304 -0.44 -1.19 7.10
N PHE A 305 -0.02 -1.45 5.86
CA PHE A 305 -0.86 -1.16 4.68
C PHE A 305 -2.23 -1.85 4.71
N ASN A 306 -2.31 -3.06 5.26
CA ASN A 306 -3.56 -3.81 5.43
C ASN A 306 -4.17 -3.66 6.84
N ALA A 307 -3.57 -2.84 7.71
CA ALA A 307 -4.05 -2.48 9.04
C ALA A 307 -4.30 -0.96 9.12
N PRO A 308 -5.40 -0.44 8.54
CA PRO A 308 -5.59 1.00 8.34
C PRO A 308 -5.66 1.80 9.63
N ILE A 309 -6.09 1.20 10.73
CA ILE A 309 -6.11 1.86 12.05
C ILE A 309 -4.67 2.06 12.54
N ASP A 310 -3.84 1.03 12.48
CA ASP A 310 -2.45 1.09 12.93
C ASP A 310 -1.63 2.01 12.01
N GLN A 311 -1.88 1.95 10.70
CA GLN A 311 -1.29 2.87 9.74
C GLN A 311 -1.63 4.33 10.07
N TYR A 312 -2.90 4.62 10.35
CA TYR A 312 -3.34 5.95 10.73
C TYR A 312 -2.67 6.41 12.03
N VAL A 313 -2.63 5.56 13.07
CA VAL A 313 -1.96 5.85 14.33
C VAL A 313 -0.47 6.12 14.11
N ASN A 314 0.18 5.33 13.27
CA ASN A 314 1.59 5.52 12.92
C ASN A 314 1.83 6.88 12.24
N ILE A 315 1.00 7.25 11.26
CA ILE A 315 1.07 8.56 10.59
C ILE A 315 0.88 9.70 11.60
N MET A 316 -0.11 9.57 12.51
CA MET A 316 -0.36 10.58 13.53
C MET A 316 0.77 10.72 14.53
N ARG A 317 1.45 9.61 14.85
CA ARG A 317 2.57 9.57 15.78
C ARG A 317 3.86 10.14 15.18
N SER A 318 4.17 9.74 13.98
CA SER A 318 5.43 10.01 13.29
C SER A 318 5.39 11.27 12.40
N GLY A 319 4.23 11.59 11.84
CA GLY A 319 4.07 12.57 10.78
C GLY A 319 4.55 12.09 9.40
N VAL A 320 4.87 10.80 9.27
CA VAL A 320 5.39 10.18 8.03
C VAL A 320 4.30 9.33 7.37
N PRO A 321 4.15 9.36 6.05
CA PRO A 321 4.96 10.09 5.07
C PRO A 321 4.85 11.62 5.19
N MET A 322 5.98 12.30 5.04
CA MET A 322 6.02 13.77 5.09
C MET A 322 5.69 14.38 3.71
N LYS A 323 5.08 15.58 3.70
CA LYS A 323 4.75 16.28 2.46
C LYS A 323 5.97 16.52 1.57
N ASN A 324 7.10 16.90 2.17
CA ASN A 324 8.33 17.23 1.47
C ASN A 324 9.38 16.11 1.52
N SER A 325 8.96 14.87 1.73
CA SER A 325 9.87 13.73 1.74
C SER A 325 10.53 13.56 0.38
N SER A 326 11.85 13.32 0.39
CA SER A 326 12.59 12.90 -0.81
C SER A 326 12.51 11.37 -1.04
N ILE A 327 12.01 10.62 -0.07
CA ILE A 327 11.94 9.15 -0.11
C ILE A 327 10.55 8.72 -0.56
N LEU A 328 9.53 9.05 0.23
CA LEU A 328 8.13 8.78 -0.09
C LEU A 328 7.29 10.01 0.28
N PRO A 329 7.08 10.95 -0.64
CA PRO A 329 6.34 12.16 -0.35
C PRO A 329 4.84 11.86 -0.15
N ARG A 330 4.26 12.45 0.89
CA ARG A 330 2.81 12.49 1.00
C ARG A 330 2.26 13.49 -0.02
N LYS A 331 1.42 12.99 -0.90
CA LYS A 331 0.65 13.83 -1.81
C LYS A 331 -0.68 14.19 -1.16
N GLU A 332 -1.10 15.41 -1.34
CA GLU A 332 -2.37 15.93 -0.83
C GLU A 332 -3.30 16.17 -2.02
N PHE A 333 -4.60 15.98 -1.80
CA PHE A 333 -5.59 16.39 -2.80
C PHE A 333 -5.47 17.89 -2.99
N ASP A 334 -5.27 18.29 -4.23
CA ASP A 334 -5.01 19.68 -4.54
C ASP A 334 -6.25 20.38 -5.10
N GLU A 335 -6.29 21.71 -4.82
CA GLU A 335 -6.65 22.82 -5.66
C GLU A 335 -8.11 23.03 -6.08
N GLN A 336 -8.99 22.09 -6.05
CA GLN A 336 -10.39 22.44 -6.33
C GLN A 336 -11.01 23.33 -5.26
N LEU A 337 -10.42 23.33 -4.09
CA LEU A 337 -10.84 24.11 -2.95
C LEU A 337 -9.77 25.12 -2.50
N GLY A 338 -8.64 25.21 -3.22
CA GLY A 338 -7.59 26.21 -2.96
C GLY A 338 -6.72 25.94 -1.75
N ASP A 339 -6.97 24.88 -0.99
CA ASP A 339 -6.26 24.58 0.25
C ASP A 339 -5.83 23.12 0.32
N SER A 340 -4.58 22.89 0.71
CA SER A 340 -4.07 21.57 1.08
C SER A 340 -4.69 21.15 2.41
N TYR A 341 -5.41 20.04 2.43
CA TYR A 341 -6.03 19.53 3.65
C TYR A 341 -5.01 18.73 4.46
N PRO A 342 -4.72 19.11 5.72
CA PRO A 342 -3.91 18.30 6.60
C PRO A 342 -4.62 16.98 6.92
N ILE A 343 -3.85 15.94 7.24
CA ILE A 343 -4.43 14.68 7.72
C ILE A 343 -5.26 14.97 8.97
N PRO A 344 -6.57 14.64 8.97
CA PRO A 344 -7.41 14.93 10.12
C PRO A 344 -6.94 14.11 11.33
N ARG A 345 -6.73 14.76 12.45
CA ARG A 345 -6.25 14.12 13.69
C ARG A 345 -7.33 13.44 14.49
N ARG A 346 -8.58 13.66 14.12
CA ARG A 346 -9.77 13.05 14.69
C ARG A 346 -10.91 13.10 13.68
N PHE A 347 -11.95 12.33 13.93
CA PHE A 347 -13.21 12.52 13.19
C PHE A 347 -13.73 13.94 13.38
N ALA A 348 -14.34 14.48 12.33
CA ALA A 348 -15.05 15.75 12.43
C ALA A 348 -16.09 15.65 13.55
N VAL A 349 -16.09 16.63 14.43
CA VAL A 349 -17.15 16.77 15.43
C VAL A 349 -18.24 17.56 14.78
N MET A 350 -19.44 16.99 14.71
CA MET A 350 -20.57 17.70 14.16
C MET A 350 -20.91 18.89 15.05
N GLU A 351 -21.11 20.04 14.43
CA GLU A 351 -21.65 21.19 15.13
C GLU A 351 -23.05 20.84 15.61
N PRO A 352 -23.35 20.96 16.93
CA PRO A 352 -24.68 20.71 17.43
C PRO A 352 -25.67 21.71 16.81
N LEU A 353 -26.86 21.27 16.47
CA LEU A 353 -27.88 22.16 15.96
C LEU A 353 -28.24 23.23 17.00
N GLU A 354 -28.51 24.45 16.58
CA GLU A 354 -28.95 25.53 17.50
C GLU A 354 -30.21 25.15 18.29
N SER A 355 -31.02 24.24 17.75
CA SER A 355 -32.22 23.69 18.41
C SER A 355 -31.92 22.59 19.42
N ASP A 356 -30.66 22.13 19.51
CA ASP A 356 -30.27 21.10 20.48
C ASP A 356 -30.24 21.71 21.89
N GLN A 357 -30.93 21.06 22.82
CA GLN A 357 -30.96 21.50 24.22
C GLN A 357 -29.58 21.54 24.89
N LEU A 358 -28.65 20.79 24.37
CA LEU A 358 -27.25 20.73 24.86
C LEU A 358 -26.27 21.56 24.03
N HIS A 359 -26.76 22.36 23.06
CA HIS A 359 -25.93 23.17 22.15
C HIS A 359 -24.88 23.97 22.90
N ASP A 360 -25.29 24.86 23.79
CA ASP A 360 -24.38 25.78 24.49
C ASP A 360 -23.39 25.04 25.39
N ILE A 361 -23.83 23.98 26.06
CA ILE A 361 -22.97 23.13 26.90
C ILE A 361 -21.92 22.42 26.04
N THR A 362 -22.33 21.90 24.89
CA THR A 362 -21.45 21.21 23.95
C THR A 362 -20.43 22.18 23.36
N ILE A 363 -20.85 23.36 22.92
CA ILE A 363 -19.96 24.41 22.40
C ILE A 363 -18.98 24.88 23.49
N ALA A 364 -19.45 25.08 24.72
CA ALA A 364 -18.59 25.45 25.85
C ALA A 364 -17.55 24.35 26.14
N ALA A 365 -17.94 23.07 26.11
CA ALA A 365 -17.04 21.95 26.29
C ALA A 365 -15.98 21.86 25.18
N TYR A 366 -16.35 22.11 23.93
CA TYR A 366 -15.41 22.16 22.82
C TYR A 366 -14.38 23.30 22.99
N LYS A 367 -14.86 24.49 23.33
CA LYS A 367 -13.97 25.66 23.61
C LYS A 367 -13.01 25.37 24.76
N ALA A 368 -13.50 24.74 25.84
CA ALA A 368 -12.68 24.38 27.02
C ALA A 368 -11.60 23.35 26.67
N GLN A 369 -11.82 22.52 25.63
CA GLN A 369 -10.84 21.57 25.11
C GLN A 369 -9.94 22.18 24.02
N GLY A 370 -10.05 23.48 23.75
CA GLY A 370 -9.23 24.17 22.75
C GLY A 370 -9.68 23.94 21.30
N TYR A 371 -10.90 23.46 21.08
CA TYR A 371 -11.43 23.31 19.72
C TYR A 371 -11.92 24.66 19.21
N THR A 372 -11.14 25.27 18.34
CA THR A 372 -11.47 26.55 17.68
C THR A 372 -12.22 26.37 16.36
N CYS A 373 -12.15 25.18 15.78
CA CYS A 373 -12.89 24.79 14.57
C CYS A 373 -13.45 23.38 14.75
N LEU A 374 -14.74 23.21 14.52
CA LEU A 374 -15.41 21.92 14.68
C LEU A 374 -15.14 20.95 13.54
N LEU A 375 -14.75 21.47 12.38
CA LEU A 375 -14.49 20.69 11.17
C LEU A 375 -13.05 20.13 11.10
N TYR A 376 -12.05 20.84 11.67
CA TYR A 376 -10.65 20.46 11.53
C TYR A 376 -9.89 20.65 12.84
N THR A 377 -9.24 19.61 13.28
CA THR A 377 -8.06 19.57 14.11
C THR A 377 -7.95 20.54 15.27
N SER A 378 -8.12 20.03 16.48
CA SER A 378 -7.41 20.61 17.61
C SER A 378 -5.91 20.54 17.30
N PRO A 379 -5.14 21.64 17.42
CA PRO A 379 -3.69 21.53 17.48
C PRO A 379 -3.38 20.55 18.63
N SER A 380 -2.67 19.46 18.30
CA SER A 380 -2.11 18.62 19.36
C SER A 380 -1.14 19.51 20.16
N PRO A 381 -0.95 19.29 21.46
CA PRO A 381 0.14 19.94 22.20
C PRO A 381 1.52 19.80 21.54
N ARG A 382 1.64 18.89 20.55
CA ARG A 382 2.84 18.68 19.74
C ARG A 382 3.03 19.70 18.62
N ASP A 383 1.97 20.36 18.15
CA ASP A 383 2.07 21.33 17.04
C ASP A 383 2.58 22.70 17.52
N THR A 384 2.39 23.01 18.79
CA THR A 384 2.93 24.24 19.42
C THR A 384 4.42 24.14 19.73
N GLU A 385 5.00 22.94 19.71
CA GLU A 385 6.45 22.73 19.96
C GLU A 385 7.28 22.65 18.66
N ARG A 386 6.63 22.74 17.49
CA ARG A 386 7.29 22.68 16.16
C ARG A 386 7.21 23.98 15.35
N SER A 387 6.64 25.05 15.92
CA SER A 387 6.61 26.39 15.32
C SER A 387 7.77 27.26 15.82
#